data_1027e49908af140574dab7a14dee614f
#
_entry.id   1027e49908af140574dab7a14dee614f
#
_cell.length_a   1.000
_cell.length_b   1.000
_cell.length_c   1.000
_cell.angle_alpha   90.00
_cell.angle_beta   90.00
_cell.angle_gamma   90.00
#
_symmetry.space_group_name_H-M   'P 1'
#
loop_
_entity.id
_entity.type
_entity.pdbx_description
1 polymer ?
#
loop_
_entity_poly.entity_id
_entity_poly.type
_entity_poly.pdbx_seq_one_letter_code
_entity_poly.pdbx_strand_id
1 'polypeptide(L)'
;MRNIMKATTLESRFPLLSVEHGCIVSKDADITAAFEVELPEVYTVTAEEYEGIHATWCKAIKVLPDHSVLHKQDWYVKERYRPDLGKEGMGFLARSYEMHFNERPFLHHKCYLFLTKTTKERMRQQSNWNTLCRGHIVPKEIQDKETAVKFIEAVEQFARILNDSGHIKLRRLSDDELTGTDKETGIIGRYFALSLGNADCLEDIEMTAREMRVGDNRLCLHTLSDTEDLPAAVATDCRYERLSTDRSDCRLSFAAPLGLLLPCNHIYNQYVFIGNSDEELRRFEKTARNMQSLSRYSRQNAINREWIEEYLNEAHSQGLKSVRAHFNVMAWSDDAEELKRIKNDVGSQMASMGCVPRHNTTDCPTLFWAGIPGNAADFPAEESFHTCLLYTSDA
;
A
#
# COMPACT_ATOMS: atom_id res chain seq x y z
N MET A 1 12.82 22.99 -28.16
CA MET A 1 12.03 21.96 -28.87
C MET A 1 11.03 21.42 -27.86
N ARG A 2 9.72 21.71 -28.04
CA ARG A 2 8.66 21.03 -27.27
C ARG A 2 8.62 19.60 -27.79
N ASN A 3 9.02 18.64 -26.97
CA ASN A 3 8.69 17.23 -27.21
C ASN A 3 7.16 17.15 -27.13
N ILE A 4 6.50 17.10 -28.28
CA ILE A 4 5.10 16.75 -28.36
C ILE A 4 5.04 15.27 -27.98
N MET A 5 4.74 14.99 -26.73
CA MET A 5 4.44 13.64 -26.30
C MET A 5 3.27 13.14 -27.12
N LYS A 6 3.46 12.04 -27.81
CA LYS A 6 2.41 11.45 -28.64
C LYS A 6 1.31 10.96 -27.69
N ALA A 7 0.12 11.56 -27.80
CA ALA A 7 -1.03 11.10 -27.03
C ALA A 7 -1.31 9.63 -27.37
N THR A 8 -1.50 8.80 -26.38
CA THR A 8 -1.89 7.40 -26.51
C THR A 8 -3.22 7.21 -25.81
N THR A 9 -4.05 6.28 -26.29
CA THR A 9 -5.31 5.96 -25.61
C THR A 9 -5.03 5.24 -24.30
N LEU A 10 -5.83 5.51 -23.27
CA LEU A 10 -5.74 4.84 -21.98
C LEU A 10 -5.85 3.31 -22.15
N GLU A 11 -6.73 2.85 -23.03
CA GLU A 11 -6.93 1.42 -23.36
C GLU A 11 -5.63 0.70 -23.74
N SER A 12 -4.75 1.37 -24.50
CA SER A 12 -3.46 0.79 -24.92
C SER A 12 -2.46 0.61 -23.77
N ARG A 13 -2.64 1.37 -22.68
CA ARG A 13 -1.77 1.35 -21.50
C ARG A 13 -2.40 0.67 -20.29
N PHE A 14 -3.71 0.45 -20.33
CA PHE A 14 -4.46 -0.12 -19.23
C PHE A 14 -4.01 -1.55 -18.95
N PRO A 15 -3.56 -1.88 -17.71
CA PRO A 15 -2.89 -3.14 -17.43
C PRO A 15 -3.87 -4.30 -17.19
N LEU A 16 -5.15 -4.02 -16.94
CA LEU A 16 -6.13 -5.03 -16.59
C LEU A 16 -6.81 -5.57 -17.84
N LEU A 17 -7.16 -6.87 -17.83
CA LEU A 17 -7.83 -7.56 -18.91
C LEU A 17 -9.33 -7.69 -18.65
N SER A 18 -9.69 -8.26 -17.51
CA SER A 18 -11.09 -8.52 -17.13
C SER A 18 -11.26 -8.55 -15.61
N VAL A 19 -12.53 -8.47 -15.20
CA VAL A 19 -12.95 -8.72 -13.81
C VAL A 19 -14.05 -9.79 -13.90
N GLU A 20 -13.80 -10.92 -13.25
CA GLU A 20 -14.70 -12.08 -13.30
C GLU A 20 -14.62 -12.87 -11.99
N HIS A 21 -15.78 -13.30 -11.50
CA HIS A 21 -15.89 -14.12 -10.28
C HIS A 21 -15.25 -13.50 -9.03
N GLY A 22 -15.34 -12.19 -8.88
CA GLY A 22 -14.73 -11.44 -7.77
C GLY A 22 -13.21 -11.38 -7.85
N CYS A 23 -12.62 -11.60 -9.02
CA CYS A 23 -11.19 -11.51 -9.26
C CYS A 23 -10.90 -10.54 -10.41
N ILE A 24 -9.81 -9.79 -10.26
CA ILE A 24 -9.25 -8.95 -11.32
C ILE A 24 -8.16 -9.76 -12.00
N VAL A 25 -8.19 -9.81 -13.33
CA VAL A 25 -7.18 -10.47 -14.15
C VAL A 25 -6.40 -9.41 -14.92
N SER A 26 -5.07 -9.40 -14.79
CA SER A 26 -4.21 -8.49 -15.54
C SER A 26 -3.95 -9.00 -16.96
N LYS A 27 -3.49 -8.12 -17.87
CA LYS A 27 -3.04 -8.52 -19.21
C LYS A 27 -1.85 -9.48 -19.21
N ASP A 28 -1.11 -9.53 -18.12
CA ASP A 28 -0.02 -10.47 -17.88
C ASP A 28 -0.47 -11.74 -17.13
N ALA A 29 -1.79 -11.91 -17.01
CA ALA A 29 -2.48 -13.03 -16.38
C ALA A 29 -2.27 -13.16 -14.86
N ASP A 30 -1.88 -12.09 -14.13
CA ASP A 30 -1.93 -12.10 -12.68
C ASP A 30 -3.39 -12.12 -12.23
N ILE A 31 -3.67 -12.86 -11.16
CA ILE A 31 -5.01 -12.99 -10.58
C ILE A 31 -5.03 -12.27 -9.24
N THR A 32 -5.95 -11.32 -9.08
CA THR A 32 -6.08 -10.53 -7.86
C THR A 32 -7.44 -10.70 -7.23
N ALA A 33 -7.45 -11.01 -5.95
CA ALA A 33 -8.60 -10.98 -5.06
C ALA A 33 -8.64 -9.66 -4.31
N ALA A 34 -9.80 -9.00 -4.26
CA ALA A 34 -9.95 -7.68 -3.67
C ALA A 34 -10.94 -7.68 -2.49
N PHE A 35 -10.58 -6.93 -1.45
CA PHE A 35 -11.37 -6.80 -0.22
C PHE A 35 -11.50 -5.34 0.20
N GLU A 36 -12.63 -4.98 0.76
CA GLU A 36 -12.76 -3.82 1.65
C GLU A 36 -12.39 -4.27 3.06
N VAL A 37 -11.63 -3.43 3.76
CA VAL A 37 -11.10 -3.72 5.10
C VAL A 37 -11.75 -2.76 6.10
N GLU A 38 -12.44 -3.31 7.08
CA GLU A 38 -12.92 -2.56 8.24
C GLU A 38 -11.88 -2.70 9.35
N LEU A 39 -11.22 -1.60 9.67
CA LEU A 39 -10.21 -1.51 10.73
C LEU A 39 -10.86 -1.13 12.07
N PRO A 40 -10.25 -1.47 13.22
CA PRO A 40 -10.72 -1.03 14.52
C PRO A 40 -10.62 0.49 14.63
N GLU A 41 -11.44 1.07 15.51
CA GLU A 41 -11.39 2.51 15.77
C GLU A 41 -10.09 2.88 16.46
N VAL A 42 -9.26 3.67 15.77
CA VAL A 42 -7.86 3.94 16.10
C VAL A 42 -7.66 4.44 17.54
N TYR A 43 -8.55 5.31 18.04
CA TYR A 43 -8.40 5.92 19.36
C TYR A 43 -8.77 5.00 20.54
N THR A 44 -9.25 3.80 20.27
CA THR A 44 -9.66 2.82 21.29
C THR A 44 -8.71 1.63 21.38
N VAL A 45 -7.75 1.51 20.49
CA VAL A 45 -6.82 0.36 20.41
C VAL A 45 -5.70 0.51 21.44
N THR A 46 -5.51 -0.51 22.25
CA THR A 46 -4.41 -0.61 23.22
C THR A 46 -3.12 -1.12 22.57
N ALA A 47 -1.98 -1.01 23.27
CA ALA A 47 -0.70 -1.54 22.79
C ALA A 47 -0.77 -3.06 22.55
N GLU A 48 -1.38 -3.81 23.48
CA GLU A 48 -1.55 -5.27 23.37
C GLU A 48 -2.42 -5.65 22.17
N GLU A 49 -3.46 -4.86 21.88
CA GLU A 49 -4.30 -5.07 20.69
C GLU A 49 -3.53 -4.78 19.40
N TYR A 50 -2.66 -3.75 19.35
CA TYR A 50 -1.80 -3.52 18.18
C TYR A 50 -0.87 -4.70 17.92
N GLU A 51 -0.24 -5.26 18.96
CA GLU A 51 0.60 -6.44 18.82
C GLU A 51 -0.22 -7.66 18.38
N GLY A 52 -1.41 -7.86 18.93
CA GLY A 52 -2.34 -8.91 18.52
C GLY A 52 -2.76 -8.79 17.07
N ILE A 53 -3.05 -7.58 16.60
CA ILE A 53 -3.37 -7.28 15.21
C ILE A 53 -2.17 -7.60 14.30
N HIS A 54 -0.97 -7.14 14.68
CA HIS A 54 0.25 -7.41 13.93
C HIS A 54 0.54 -8.92 13.82
N ALA A 55 0.48 -9.63 14.94
CA ALA A 55 0.65 -11.08 14.97
C ALA A 55 -0.36 -11.82 14.08
N THR A 56 -1.60 -11.34 14.02
CA THR A 56 -2.65 -11.90 13.16
C THR A 56 -2.34 -11.68 11.69
N TRP A 57 -1.88 -10.47 11.31
CA TRP A 57 -1.41 -10.20 9.95
C TRP A 57 -0.27 -11.12 9.56
N CYS A 58 0.72 -11.31 10.43
CA CYS A 58 1.85 -12.22 10.18
C CYS A 58 1.39 -13.66 9.94
N LYS A 59 0.43 -14.15 10.74
CA LYS A 59 -0.16 -15.48 10.56
C LYS A 59 -0.90 -15.60 9.22
N ALA A 60 -1.69 -14.59 8.88
CA ALA A 60 -2.46 -14.59 7.63
C ALA A 60 -1.53 -14.54 6.40
N ILE A 61 -0.48 -13.71 6.41
CA ILE A 61 0.48 -13.62 5.30
C ILE A 61 1.24 -14.93 5.10
N LYS A 62 1.54 -15.70 6.17
CA LYS A 62 2.23 -16.99 6.08
C LYS A 62 1.46 -18.05 5.26
N VAL A 63 0.13 -17.92 5.17
CA VAL A 63 -0.71 -18.88 4.45
C VAL A 63 -0.64 -18.65 2.93
N LEU A 64 -0.32 -17.43 2.50
CA LEU A 64 -0.27 -17.11 1.08
C LEU A 64 0.87 -17.87 0.37
N PRO A 65 0.63 -18.39 -0.84
CA PRO A 65 1.63 -19.11 -1.60
C PRO A 65 2.77 -18.19 -2.06
N ASP A 66 3.91 -18.79 -2.37
CA ASP A 66 5.04 -18.06 -2.94
C ASP A 66 4.63 -17.32 -4.23
N HIS A 67 5.30 -16.22 -4.52
CA HIS A 67 5.00 -15.31 -5.63
C HIS A 67 3.59 -14.71 -5.53
N SER A 68 3.19 -14.34 -4.32
CA SER A 68 2.03 -13.52 -4.05
C SER A 68 2.46 -12.10 -3.67
N VAL A 69 1.62 -11.12 -4.01
CA VAL A 69 1.78 -9.73 -3.60
C VAL A 69 0.56 -9.33 -2.79
N LEU A 70 0.78 -8.85 -1.58
CA LEU A 70 -0.23 -8.19 -0.79
C LEU A 70 -0.08 -6.68 -0.98
N HIS A 71 -1.13 -6.02 -1.41
CA HIS A 71 -1.18 -4.58 -1.59
C HIS A 71 -2.34 -4.01 -0.78
N LYS A 72 -2.02 -3.23 0.25
CA LYS A 72 -3.00 -2.53 1.07
C LYS A 72 -3.00 -1.06 0.71
N GLN A 73 -4.18 -0.49 0.50
CA GLN A 73 -4.38 0.92 0.21
C GLN A 73 -5.29 1.54 1.26
N ASP A 74 -4.79 2.56 1.92
CA ASP A 74 -5.58 3.43 2.79
C ASP A 74 -5.81 4.75 2.06
N TRP A 75 -7.06 5.01 1.74
CA TRP A 75 -7.50 6.20 1.02
C TRP A 75 -7.99 7.23 2.01
N TYR A 76 -7.48 8.44 1.93
CA TYR A 76 -7.90 9.58 2.72
C TYR A 76 -8.28 10.71 1.77
N VAL A 77 -9.57 10.94 1.62
CA VAL A 77 -10.12 11.94 0.68
C VAL A 77 -10.90 12.98 1.45
N LYS A 78 -10.63 14.25 1.19
CA LYS A 78 -11.37 15.35 1.79
C LYS A 78 -12.80 15.35 1.27
N GLU A 79 -13.74 15.24 2.17
CA GLU A 79 -15.16 15.34 1.92
C GLU A 79 -15.81 16.40 2.81
N ARG A 80 -16.98 16.86 2.43
CA ARG A 80 -17.82 17.72 3.26
C ARG A 80 -19.11 17.00 3.58
N TYR A 81 -19.50 17.08 4.82
CA TYR A 81 -20.81 16.61 5.23
C TYR A 81 -21.90 17.42 4.53
N ARG A 82 -22.87 16.73 3.94
CA ARG A 82 -24.03 17.34 3.29
C ARG A 82 -25.22 17.25 4.23
N PRO A 83 -25.61 18.34 4.90
CA PRO A 83 -26.70 18.31 5.84
C PRO A 83 -28.04 18.15 5.13
N ASP A 84 -28.93 17.37 5.70
CA ASP A 84 -30.32 17.30 5.27
C ASP A 84 -31.13 18.38 6.01
N LEU A 85 -31.03 19.62 5.54
CA LEU A 85 -31.74 20.77 6.11
C LEU A 85 -33.24 20.80 5.78
N GLY A 86 -33.72 19.89 4.93
CA GLY A 86 -35.11 19.80 4.48
C GLY A 86 -36.03 19.03 5.42
N LYS A 87 -35.52 18.41 6.50
CA LYS A 87 -36.36 17.71 7.48
C LYS A 87 -37.31 18.65 8.21
N GLU A 88 -38.64 18.45 8.01
CA GLU A 88 -39.66 19.19 8.73
C GLU A 88 -39.51 18.95 10.25
N GLY A 89 -39.61 20.03 11.04
CA GLY A 89 -39.51 19.95 12.50
C GLY A 89 -38.11 20.02 13.09
N MET A 90 -37.07 20.27 12.29
CA MET A 90 -35.70 20.44 12.78
C MET A 90 -35.58 21.70 13.67
N GLY A 91 -35.31 21.51 14.95
CA GLY A 91 -35.08 22.58 15.90
C GLY A 91 -33.79 23.37 15.63
N PHE A 92 -33.68 24.55 16.24
CA PHE A 92 -32.51 25.43 16.08
C PHE A 92 -31.18 24.72 16.37
N LEU A 93 -31.13 23.94 17.48
CA LEU A 93 -29.91 23.22 17.85
C LEU A 93 -29.54 22.14 16.82
N ALA A 94 -30.50 21.38 16.32
CA ALA A 94 -30.26 20.37 15.29
C ALA A 94 -29.75 21.00 13.99
N ARG A 95 -30.36 22.10 13.54
CA ARG A 95 -29.90 22.84 12.36
C ARG A 95 -28.50 23.43 12.57
N SER A 96 -28.20 23.96 13.74
CA SER A 96 -26.88 24.51 14.08
C SER A 96 -25.81 23.43 14.09
N TYR A 97 -26.15 22.23 14.59
CA TYR A 97 -25.30 21.04 14.59
C TYR A 97 -24.99 20.59 13.16
N GLU A 98 -26.01 20.41 12.32
CA GLU A 98 -25.84 20.05 10.91
C GLU A 98 -24.96 21.05 10.16
N MET A 99 -25.16 22.36 10.35
CA MET A 99 -24.35 23.39 9.71
C MET A 99 -22.89 23.34 10.19
N HIS A 100 -22.66 23.07 11.48
CA HIS A 100 -21.30 22.97 12.05
C HIS A 100 -20.46 21.90 11.35
N PHE A 101 -21.06 20.74 11.05
CA PHE A 101 -20.34 19.68 10.32
C PHE A 101 -20.21 19.97 8.82
N ASN A 102 -21.17 20.66 8.21
CA ASN A 102 -21.09 21.07 6.81
C ASN A 102 -19.97 22.10 6.54
N GLU A 103 -19.69 22.96 7.49
CA GLU A 103 -18.65 23.99 7.34
C GLU A 103 -17.22 23.43 7.40
N ARG A 104 -17.06 22.23 7.95
CA ARG A 104 -15.74 21.60 8.18
C ARG A 104 -15.52 20.43 7.25
N PRO A 105 -14.48 20.48 6.40
CA PRO A 105 -14.09 19.30 5.66
C PRO A 105 -13.52 18.26 6.63
N PHE A 106 -13.77 16.98 6.35
CA PHE A 106 -13.18 15.84 7.05
C PHE A 106 -12.50 14.94 6.05
N LEU A 107 -11.58 14.09 6.52
CA LEU A 107 -10.97 13.06 5.72
C LEU A 107 -11.83 11.80 5.80
N HIS A 108 -12.43 11.42 4.68
CA HIS A 108 -13.10 10.13 4.57
C HIS A 108 -12.03 9.07 4.35
N HIS A 109 -12.00 8.06 5.21
CA HIS A 109 -11.08 6.95 5.14
C HIS A 109 -11.75 5.70 4.58
N LYS A 110 -11.11 5.08 3.61
CA LYS A 110 -11.45 3.75 3.10
C LYS A 110 -10.18 2.92 2.99
N CYS A 111 -10.27 1.67 3.41
CA CYS A 111 -9.16 0.74 3.34
C CYS A 111 -9.50 -0.43 2.42
N TYR A 112 -8.60 -0.70 1.48
CA TYR A 112 -8.73 -1.81 0.54
C TYR A 112 -7.51 -2.71 0.59
N LEU A 113 -7.73 -3.98 0.31
CA LEU A 113 -6.67 -4.99 0.28
C LEU A 113 -6.78 -5.82 -0.99
N PHE A 114 -5.69 -5.91 -1.70
CA PHE A 114 -5.54 -6.68 -2.93
C PHE A 114 -4.51 -7.77 -2.73
N LEU A 115 -4.92 -9.01 -2.96
CA LEU A 115 -4.04 -10.17 -2.92
C LEU A 115 -3.86 -10.65 -4.36
N THR A 116 -2.63 -10.55 -4.87
CA THR A 116 -2.30 -10.86 -6.27
C THR A 116 -1.40 -12.07 -6.33
N LYS A 117 -1.74 -13.05 -7.16
CA LYS A 117 -0.87 -14.16 -7.53
C LYS A 117 -0.14 -13.81 -8.82
N THR A 118 1.17 -13.91 -8.78
CA THR A 118 2.06 -13.68 -9.93
C THR A 118 3.06 -14.81 -10.06
N THR A 119 4.07 -14.69 -10.93
CA THR A 119 5.11 -15.67 -11.15
C THR A 119 6.48 -15.18 -10.67
N LYS A 120 7.38 -16.14 -10.44
CA LYS A 120 8.78 -15.87 -10.08
C LYS A 120 9.50 -15.00 -11.12
N GLU A 121 9.26 -15.29 -12.39
CA GLU A 121 9.91 -14.57 -13.49
C GLU A 121 9.46 -13.12 -13.53
N ARG A 122 8.16 -12.86 -13.34
CA ARG A 122 7.61 -11.53 -13.31
C ARG A 122 8.15 -10.71 -12.14
N MET A 123 8.21 -11.28 -10.95
CA MET A 123 8.79 -10.61 -9.77
C MET A 123 10.27 -10.24 -9.91
N ARG A 124 11.04 -11.01 -10.67
CA ARG A 124 12.48 -10.77 -10.88
C ARG A 124 12.80 -9.80 -12.00
N GLN A 125 11.89 -9.61 -12.93
CA GLN A 125 12.14 -8.84 -14.16
C GLN A 125 11.66 -7.40 -14.10
N GLN A 126 11.13 -6.97 -12.98
CA GLN A 126 10.55 -5.66 -12.84
C GLN A 126 11.61 -4.63 -12.46
N SER A 127 11.96 -3.83 -13.44
CA SER A 127 12.67 -2.58 -13.27
C SER A 127 11.80 -1.46 -13.84
N ASN A 128 12.02 -0.22 -13.42
CA ASN A 128 11.31 0.96 -13.92
C ASN A 128 11.27 1.04 -15.45
N TRP A 129 12.34 0.60 -16.13
CA TRP A 129 12.42 0.58 -17.58
C TRP A 129 11.59 -0.54 -18.21
N ASN A 130 11.60 -1.71 -17.61
CA ASN A 130 10.85 -2.86 -18.13
C ASN A 130 9.36 -2.63 -18.05
N THR A 131 8.86 -2.08 -16.95
CA THR A 131 7.43 -1.81 -16.72
C THR A 131 6.85 -0.84 -17.74
N LEU A 132 7.61 0.16 -18.17
CA LEU A 132 7.14 1.19 -19.12
C LEU A 132 7.27 0.78 -20.60
N CYS A 133 8.18 -0.13 -20.94
CA CYS A 133 8.54 -0.44 -22.32
C CYS A 133 8.20 -1.86 -22.77
N ARG A 134 7.78 -2.73 -21.86
CA ARG A 134 7.58 -4.15 -22.11
C ARG A 134 6.19 -4.46 -22.66
N GLY A 135 6.12 -5.40 -23.61
CA GLY A 135 4.87 -6.02 -24.00
C GLY A 135 4.39 -7.06 -22.98
N HIS A 136 3.09 -7.35 -22.99
CA HIS A 136 2.49 -8.33 -22.09
C HIS A 136 2.96 -9.76 -22.42
N ILE A 137 3.34 -10.51 -21.39
CA ILE A 137 3.77 -11.90 -21.51
C ILE A 137 2.97 -12.71 -20.50
N VAL A 138 2.20 -13.67 -21.00
CA VAL A 138 1.45 -14.61 -20.15
C VAL A 138 2.34 -15.80 -19.81
N PRO A 139 2.79 -15.95 -18.55
CA PRO A 139 3.60 -17.07 -18.12
C PRO A 139 2.79 -18.39 -18.15
N LYS A 140 3.45 -19.47 -18.52
CA LYS A 140 2.80 -20.81 -18.56
C LYS A 140 2.33 -21.29 -17.20
N GLU A 141 3.00 -20.86 -16.12
CA GLU A 141 2.68 -21.26 -14.74
C GLU A 141 1.30 -20.79 -14.29
N ILE A 142 0.81 -19.63 -14.76
CA ILE A 142 -0.53 -19.10 -14.41
C ILE A 142 -1.64 -19.80 -15.22
N GLN A 143 -1.31 -20.41 -16.36
CA GLN A 143 -2.30 -21.15 -17.16
C GLN A 143 -2.75 -22.45 -16.50
N ASP A 144 -2.07 -22.87 -15.41
CA ASP A 144 -2.44 -24.05 -14.64
C ASP A 144 -3.61 -23.74 -13.70
N LYS A 145 -4.74 -24.39 -13.94
CA LYS A 145 -5.95 -24.27 -13.13
C LYS A 145 -5.73 -24.62 -11.67
N GLU A 146 -4.83 -25.57 -11.37
CA GLU A 146 -4.54 -25.99 -10.02
C GLU A 146 -3.87 -24.87 -9.22
N THR A 147 -3.01 -24.09 -9.83
CA THR A 147 -2.37 -22.92 -9.22
C THR A 147 -3.39 -21.85 -8.85
N ALA A 148 -4.35 -21.56 -9.73
CA ALA A 148 -5.41 -20.60 -9.44
C ALA A 148 -6.34 -21.07 -8.30
N VAL A 149 -6.73 -22.35 -8.29
CA VAL A 149 -7.57 -22.92 -7.23
C VAL A 149 -6.84 -22.84 -5.86
N LYS A 150 -5.60 -23.28 -5.79
CA LYS A 150 -4.78 -23.21 -4.57
C LYS A 150 -4.63 -21.79 -4.06
N PHE A 151 -4.49 -20.83 -4.96
CA PHE A 151 -4.41 -19.41 -4.58
C PHE A 151 -5.72 -18.93 -3.98
N ILE A 152 -6.87 -19.24 -4.59
CA ILE A 152 -8.17 -18.83 -4.06
C ILE A 152 -8.44 -19.47 -2.69
N GLU A 153 -8.13 -20.76 -2.51
CA GLU A 153 -8.22 -21.42 -1.20
C GLU A 153 -7.34 -20.73 -0.14
N ALA A 154 -6.11 -20.34 -0.49
CA ALA A 154 -5.23 -19.61 0.41
C ALA A 154 -5.77 -18.20 0.73
N VAL A 155 -6.39 -17.52 -0.22
CA VAL A 155 -7.06 -16.22 -0.04
C VAL A 155 -8.24 -16.34 0.93
N GLU A 156 -9.04 -17.39 0.81
CA GLU A 156 -10.16 -17.64 1.73
C GLU A 156 -9.66 -17.95 3.15
N GLN A 157 -8.58 -18.72 3.27
CA GLN A 157 -7.96 -19.01 4.56
C GLN A 157 -7.36 -17.74 5.18
N PHE A 158 -6.69 -16.90 4.40
CA PHE A 158 -6.18 -15.60 4.80
C PHE A 158 -7.31 -14.72 5.37
N ALA A 159 -8.41 -14.58 4.63
CA ALA A 159 -9.55 -13.77 5.05
C ALA A 159 -10.19 -14.31 6.34
N ARG A 160 -10.30 -15.63 6.49
CA ARG A 160 -10.80 -16.28 7.69
C ARG A 160 -9.93 -15.97 8.92
N ILE A 161 -8.62 -16.08 8.81
CA ILE A 161 -7.68 -15.79 9.92
C ILE A 161 -7.87 -14.36 10.42
N LEU A 162 -8.00 -13.38 9.52
CA LEU A 162 -8.20 -11.98 9.90
C LEU A 162 -9.58 -11.75 10.50
N ASN A 163 -10.64 -12.30 9.90
CA ASN A 163 -12.01 -12.16 10.41
C ASN A 163 -12.20 -12.82 11.79
N ASP A 164 -11.61 -13.97 12.01
CA ASP A 164 -11.70 -14.71 13.27
C ASP A 164 -10.94 -14.00 14.42
N SER A 165 -10.04 -13.07 14.13
CA SER A 165 -9.33 -12.28 15.14
C SER A 165 -10.25 -11.33 15.92
N GLY A 166 -11.38 -10.95 15.35
CA GLY A 166 -12.32 -9.99 15.92
C GLY A 166 -11.89 -8.52 15.83
N HIS A 167 -10.64 -8.23 15.40
CA HIS A 167 -10.13 -6.86 15.27
C HIS A 167 -10.30 -6.27 13.87
N ILE A 168 -10.24 -7.11 12.84
CA ILE A 168 -10.29 -6.70 11.44
C ILE A 168 -11.38 -7.49 10.74
N LYS A 169 -12.17 -6.81 9.88
CA LYS A 169 -13.15 -7.49 9.04
C LYS A 169 -12.79 -7.27 7.57
N LEU A 170 -12.70 -8.36 6.84
CA LEU A 170 -12.52 -8.39 5.40
C LEU A 170 -13.83 -8.77 4.73
N ARG A 171 -14.27 -7.91 3.82
CA ARG A 171 -15.42 -8.15 2.95
C ARG A 171 -14.94 -8.26 1.51
N ARG A 172 -15.19 -9.38 0.85
CA ARG A 172 -14.87 -9.56 -0.56
C ARG A 172 -15.64 -8.55 -1.40
N LEU A 173 -14.97 -7.90 -2.34
CA LEU A 173 -15.60 -7.02 -3.32
C LEU A 173 -16.21 -7.84 -4.45
N SER A 174 -17.40 -7.43 -4.90
CA SER A 174 -18.08 -7.99 -6.07
C SER A 174 -17.52 -7.41 -7.38
N ASP A 175 -17.87 -8.05 -8.51
CA ASP A 175 -17.46 -7.58 -9.83
C ASP A 175 -17.99 -6.15 -10.10
N ASP A 176 -19.22 -5.85 -9.69
CA ASP A 176 -19.83 -4.52 -9.81
C ASP A 176 -19.11 -3.44 -8.96
N GLU A 177 -18.66 -3.79 -7.76
CA GLU A 177 -17.89 -2.87 -6.91
C GLU A 177 -16.48 -2.61 -7.47
N LEU A 178 -15.93 -3.55 -8.21
CA LEU A 178 -14.62 -3.42 -8.85
C LEU A 178 -14.69 -2.59 -10.13
N THR A 179 -15.62 -2.92 -11.03
CA THR A 179 -15.74 -2.28 -12.35
C THR A 179 -16.64 -1.05 -12.34
N GLY A 180 -17.65 -1.05 -11.48
CA GLY A 180 -18.73 -0.07 -11.46
C GLY A 180 -19.98 -0.56 -12.19
N THR A 181 -21.03 0.19 -12.01
CA THR A 181 -22.33 0.04 -12.67
C THR A 181 -22.71 1.34 -13.38
N ASP A 182 -23.83 1.37 -14.08
CA ASP A 182 -24.34 2.62 -14.70
C ASP A 182 -24.60 3.74 -13.69
N LYS A 183 -24.68 3.42 -12.39
CA LYS A 183 -25.01 4.40 -11.34
C LYS A 183 -23.86 4.71 -10.39
N GLU A 184 -22.91 3.79 -10.25
CA GLU A 184 -21.83 3.89 -9.28
C GLU A 184 -20.49 3.53 -9.93
N THR A 185 -19.50 4.39 -9.68
CA THR A 185 -18.12 4.14 -10.16
C THR A 185 -17.47 3.07 -9.30
N GLY A 186 -16.93 2.03 -9.93
CA GLY A 186 -16.17 0.99 -9.24
C GLY A 186 -14.81 1.49 -8.75
N ILE A 187 -14.14 0.70 -7.89
CA ILE A 187 -12.88 1.09 -7.27
C ILE A 187 -11.77 1.38 -8.28
N ILE A 188 -11.75 0.64 -9.40
CA ILE A 188 -10.78 0.87 -10.49
C ILE A 188 -11.00 2.27 -11.10
N GLY A 189 -12.24 2.63 -11.40
CA GLY A 189 -12.58 3.96 -11.91
C GLY A 189 -12.30 5.08 -10.90
N ARG A 190 -12.61 4.85 -9.62
CA ARG A 190 -12.30 5.79 -8.53
C ARG A 190 -10.81 6.08 -8.42
N TYR A 191 -9.96 5.08 -8.65
CA TYR A 191 -8.51 5.26 -8.65
C TYR A 191 -8.06 6.25 -9.73
N PHE A 192 -8.61 6.15 -10.93
CA PHE A 192 -8.31 7.08 -12.03
C PHE A 192 -8.94 8.45 -11.84
N ALA A 193 -10.03 8.56 -11.07
CA ALA A 193 -10.66 9.81 -10.72
C ALA A 193 -10.07 10.46 -9.45
N LEU A 194 -9.19 9.76 -8.70
CA LEU A 194 -8.64 10.19 -7.41
C LEU A 194 -9.74 10.61 -6.41
N SER A 195 -10.86 9.90 -6.42
CA SER A 195 -12.07 10.22 -5.65
C SER A 195 -12.73 8.98 -5.10
N LEU A 196 -13.38 9.07 -3.93
CA LEU A 196 -14.23 8.01 -3.38
C LEU A 196 -15.68 8.11 -3.88
N GLY A 197 -16.04 9.24 -4.48
CA GLY A 197 -17.36 9.46 -5.06
C GLY A 197 -17.52 8.90 -6.48
N ASN A 198 -18.70 9.12 -7.04
CA ASN A 198 -18.95 8.80 -8.43
C ASN A 198 -18.22 9.78 -9.36
N ALA A 199 -17.66 9.26 -10.42
CA ALA A 199 -17.03 10.04 -11.49
C ALA A 199 -17.81 9.83 -12.78
N ASP A 200 -18.17 10.93 -13.45
CA ASP A 200 -18.95 10.88 -14.69
C ASP A 200 -18.10 10.45 -15.90
N CYS A 201 -16.78 10.67 -15.82
CA CYS A 201 -15.83 10.30 -16.87
C CYS A 201 -14.44 10.04 -16.29
N LEU A 202 -13.60 9.38 -17.06
CA LEU A 202 -12.18 9.25 -16.77
C LEU A 202 -11.45 10.51 -17.22
N GLU A 203 -10.58 11.01 -16.36
CA GLU A 203 -9.78 12.20 -16.60
C GLU A 203 -8.54 11.89 -17.44
N ASP A 204 -8.03 12.88 -18.16
CA ASP A 204 -6.77 12.76 -18.89
C ASP A 204 -5.59 12.61 -17.92
N ILE A 205 -4.67 11.70 -18.25
CA ILE A 205 -3.46 11.46 -17.47
C ILE A 205 -2.26 12.06 -18.22
N GLU A 206 -1.67 13.09 -17.66
CA GLU A 206 -0.45 13.72 -18.19
C GLU A 206 0.76 13.30 -17.35
N MET A 207 1.76 12.69 -18.02
CA MET A 207 2.99 12.24 -17.39
C MET A 207 4.19 12.93 -18.02
N THR A 208 4.92 13.67 -17.21
CA THR A 208 6.19 14.30 -17.61
C THR A 208 7.30 13.84 -16.66
N ALA A 209 8.56 14.09 -17.02
CA ALA A 209 9.71 13.78 -16.16
C ALA A 209 9.72 14.55 -14.82
N ARG A 210 8.89 15.57 -14.67
CA ARG A 210 8.88 16.44 -13.50
C ARG A 210 7.55 16.45 -12.73
N GLU A 211 6.46 16.08 -13.38
CA GLU A 211 5.11 16.20 -12.85
C GLU A 211 4.20 15.16 -13.47
N MET A 212 3.32 14.65 -12.66
CA MET A 212 2.20 13.81 -13.09
C MET A 212 0.90 14.50 -12.72
N ARG A 213 -0.10 14.44 -13.62
CA ARG A 213 -1.43 15.00 -13.41
C ARG A 213 -2.51 14.01 -13.83
N VAL A 214 -3.61 14.05 -13.12
CA VAL A 214 -4.85 13.34 -13.46
C VAL A 214 -5.96 14.37 -13.44
N GLY A 215 -6.43 14.77 -14.63
CA GLY A 215 -7.30 15.93 -14.79
C GLY A 215 -6.64 17.20 -14.25
N ASP A 216 -7.34 17.90 -13.38
CA ASP A 216 -6.82 19.11 -12.72
C ASP A 216 -5.89 18.80 -11.53
N ASN A 217 -5.92 17.57 -11.01
CA ASN A 217 -5.13 17.17 -9.86
C ASN A 217 -3.67 16.93 -10.24
N ARG A 218 -2.75 17.58 -9.53
CA ARG A 218 -1.31 17.35 -9.59
C ARG A 218 -0.91 16.39 -8.49
N LEU A 219 -0.13 15.37 -8.83
CA LEU A 219 0.29 14.32 -7.91
C LEU A 219 1.69 14.58 -7.41
N CYS A 220 1.94 14.15 -6.18
CA CYS A 220 3.27 13.96 -5.64
C CYS A 220 3.38 12.59 -4.99
N LEU A 221 4.56 11.99 -5.10
CA LEU A 221 4.85 10.69 -4.55
C LEU A 221 6.05 10.79 -3.62
N HIS A 222 5.90 10.23 -2.41
CA HIS A 222 6.98 10.06 -1.45
C HIS A 222 7.16 8.58 -1.17
N THR A 223 8.39 8.13 -1.20
CA THR A 223 8.75 6.72 -1.00
C THR A 223 10.07 6.61 -0.24
N LEU A 224 10.43 5.40 0.15
CA LEU A 224 11.76 5.03 0.63
C LEU A 224 12.46 4.28 -0.48
N SER A 225 13.67 4.68 -0.79
CA SER A 225 14.45 4.09 -1.89
C SER A 225 15.49 3.08 -1.40
N ASP A 226 15.84 3.13 -0.11
CA ASP A 226 16.88 2.27 0.47
C ASP A 226 16.49 1.81 1.89
N THR A 227 17.06 0.70 2.33
CA THR A 227 16.96 0.25 3.73
C THR A 227 17.56 1.26 4.71
N GLU A 228 18.57 2.02 4.29
CA GLU A 228 19.16 3.11 5.09
C GLU A 228 18.21 4.29 5.32
N ASP A 229 17.14 4.38 4.54
CA ASP A 229 16.09 5.40 4.71
C ASP A 229 15.11 5.05 5.84
N LEU A 230 15.17 3.83 6.36
CA LEU A 230 14.34 3.35 7.46
C LEU A 230 14.98 3.64 8.83
N PRO A 231 14.19 3.81 9.90
CA PRO A 231 14.71 3.84 11.26
C PRO A 231 15.31 2.49 11.65
N ALA A 232 16.25 2.50 12.58
CA ALA A 232 16.93 1.29 13.04
C ALA A 232 15.98 0.27 13.70
N ALA A 233 14.87 0.72 14.27
CA ALA A 233 13.84 -0.11 14.86
C ALA A 233 12.46 0.52 14.63
N VAL A 234 11.45 -0.33 14.44
CA VAL A 234 10.05 0.05 14.23
C VAL A 234 9.20 -0.68 15.25
N ALA A 235 8.46 0.06 16.06
CA ALA A 235 7.44 -0.50 16.95
C ALA A 235 6.09 -0.62 16.23
N THR A 236 5.22 -1.49 16.70
CA THR A 236 3.85 -1.65 16.16
C THR A 236 3.00 -0.41 16.38
N ASP A 237 3.24 0.28 17.48
CA ASP A 237 2.50 1.47 17.90
C ASP A 237 3.42 2.53 18.53
N CYS A 238 2.93 3.73 18.66
CA CYS A 238 3.58 4.83 19.36
C CYS A 238 2.58 5.62 20.21
N ARG A 239 3.05 6.15 21.33
CA ARG A 239 2.24 7.06 22.17
C ARG A 239 2.01 8.37 21.43
N TYR A 240 0.76 8.80 21.33
CA TYR A 240 0.39 10.08 20.73
C TYR A 240 0.20 11.14 21.79
N GLU A 241 1.22 11.97 22.01
CA GLU A 241 1.30 12.93 23.09
C GLU A 241 0.18 13.98 23.08
N ARG A 242 -0.37 14.32 21.90
CA ARG A 242 -1.43 15.34 21.80
C ARG A 242 -2.75 14.93 22.45
N LEU A 243 -3.01 13.64 22.53
CA LEU A 243 -4.25 13.09 23.11
C LEU A 243 -3.98 12.26 24.37
N SER A 244 -2.72 11.96 24.68
CA SER A 244 -2.34 11.24 25.88
C SER A 244 -2.35 12.18 27.11
N THR A 245 -2.70 11.63 28.25
CA THR A 245 -2.68 12.32 29.55
C THR A 245 -1.89 11.48 30.58
N ASP A 246 -1.68 12.01 31.78
CA ASP A 246 -1.04 11.24 32.87
C ASP A 246 -1.85 9.98 33.29
N ARG A 247 -3.13 9.89 32.88
CA ARG A 247 -4.03 8.81 33.27
C ARG A 247 -4.50 7.94 32.12
N SER A 248 -4.24 8.32 30.87
CA SER A 248 -4.66 7.58 29.67
C SER A 248 -3.65 7.74 28.57
N ASP A 249 -3.20 6.62 28.02
CA ASP A 249 -2.36 6.57 26.83
C ASP A 249 -3.24 6.44 25.59
N CYS A 250 -3.13 7.42 24.70
CA CYS A 250 -3.62 7.31 23.34
C CYS A 250 -2.48 6.75 22.47
N ARG A 251 -2.69 5.59 21.88
CA ARG A 251 -1.71 4.95 21.03
C ARG A 251 -2.14 4.95 19.58
N LEU A 252 -1.21 5.17 18.68
CA LEU A 252 -1.42 5.13 17.24
C LEU A 252 -0.43 4.15 16.61
N SER A 253 -0.79 3.57 15.47
CA SER A 253 0.14 2.74 14.70
C SER A 253 1.36 3.55 14.25
N PHE A 254 2.48 2.88 14.04
CA PHE A 254 3.71 3.50 13.50
C PHE A 254 3.44 4.31 12.23
N ALA A 255 2.55 3.83 11.35
CA ALA A 255 2.22 4.47 10.09
C ALA A 255 1.18 5.60 10.18
N ALA A 256 0.59 5.86 11.35
CA ALA A 256 -0.44 6.91 11.51
C ALA A 256 0.00 8.29 11.00
N PRO A 257 1.28 8.72 11.13
CA PRO A 257 1.74 9.98 10.55
C PRO A 257 1.58 10.07 9.03
N LEU A 258 1.66 8.95 8.30
CA LEU A 258 1.51 8.89 6.85
C LEU A 258 0.07 8.60 6.37
N GLY A 259 -0.85 8.43 7.28
CA GLY A 259 -2.26 8.19 7.01
C GLY A 259 -3.12 9.22 7.73
N LEU A 260 -3.62 8.84 8.90
CA LEU A 260 -4.58 9.60 9.69
C LEU A 260 -4.17 11.05 9.99
N LEU A 261 -2.87 11.31 10.20
CA LEU A 261 -2.38 12.63 10.61
C LEU A 261 -2.04 13.57 9.46
N LEU A 262 -2.11 13.12 8.20
CA LEU A 262 -1.92 13.98 7.04
C LEU A 262 -3.23 14.69 6.66
N PRO A 263 -3.29 16.03 6.66
CA PRO A 263 -4.52 16.78 6.40
C PRO A 263 -4.78 17.03 4.90
N CYS A 264 -4.49 16.08 4.04
CA CYS A 264 -4.59 16.23 2.57
C CYS A 264 -5.23 15.02 1.93
N ASN A 265 -5.58 15.15 0.64
CA ASN A 265 -5.98 14.01 -0.17
C ASN A 265 -4.76 13.14 -0.45
N HIS A 266 -4.81 11.87 -0.07
CA HIS A 266 -3.72 10.95 -0.32
C HIS A 266 -4.16 9.49 -0.26
N ILE A 267 -3.33 8.63 -0.84
CA ILE A 267 -3.36 7.19 -0.69
C ILE A 267 -2.06 6.76 -0.04
N TYR A 268 -2.15 6.07 1.09
CA TYR A 268 -1.04 5.38 1.69
C TYR A 268 -1.04 3.93 1.22
N ASN A 269 -0.01 3.56 0.46
CA ASN A 269 0.16 2.23 -0.11
C ASN A 269 1.17 1.43 0.69
N GLN A 270 0.84 0.17 0.94
CA GLN A 270 1.73 -0.82 1.53
C GLN A 270 1.77 -2.06 0.65
N TYR A 271 2.98 -2.52 0.33
CA TYR A 271 3.21 -3.72 -0.47
C TYR A 271 4.01 -4.73 0.35
N VAL A 272 3.61 -6.00 0.27
CA VAL A 272 4.38 -7.13 0.79
C VAL A 272 4.52 -8.17 -0.33
N PHE A 273 5.75 -8.37 -0.75
CA PHE A 273 6.10 -9.33 -1.81
C PHE A 273 6.56 -10.64 -1.18
N ILE A 274 5.81 -11.69 -1.42
CA ILE A 274 6.03 -13.02 -0.87
C ILE A 274 6.76 -13.86 -1.92
N GLY A 275 8.07 -13.92 -1.80
CA GLY A 275 8.92 -14.77 -2.61
C GLY A 275 9.10 -16.16 -2.03
N ASN A 276 10.03 -16.95 -2.57
CA ASN A 276 10.47 -18.19 -1.97
C ASN A 276 11.45 -17.88 -0.83
N SER A 277 11.00 -18.07 0.41
CA SER A 277 11.74 -17.71 1.61
C SER A 277 13.08 -18.46 1.70
N ASP A 278 13.11 -19.74 1.35
CA ASP A 278 14.35 -20.55 1.40
C ASP A 278 15.41 -20.06 0.41
N GLU A 279 14.99 -19.62 -0.78
CA GLU A 279 15.92 -19.04 -1.76
C GLU A 279 16.49 -17.71 -1.27
N GLU A 280 15.65 -16.87 -0.67
CA GLU A 280 16.09 -15.56 -0.13
C GLU A 280 17.04 -15.75 1.05
N LEU A 281 16.73 -16.64 2.00
CA LEU A 281 17.63 -16.93 3.13
C LEU A 281 18.99 -17.49 2.66
N ARG A 282 19.00 -18.40 1.68
CA ARG A 282 20.25 -18.89 1.06
C ARG A 282 21.05 -17.77 0.39
N ARG A 283 20.35 -16.81 -0.21
CA ARG A 283 21.01 -15.62 -0.79
C ARG A 283 21.67 -14.78 0.28
N PHE A 284 21.00 -14.54 1.42
CA PHE A 284 21.57 -13.84 2.56
C PHE A 284 22.76 -14.59 3.18
N GLU A 285 22.68 -15.90 3.33
CA GLU A 285 23.82 -16.73 3.78
C GLU A 285 25.04 -16.58 2.86
N LYS A 286 24.81 -16.59 1.53
CA LYS A 286 25.89 -16.37 0.55
C LYS A 286 26.48 -14.95 0.67
N THR A 287 25.64 -13.96 0.88
CA THR A 287 26.06 -12.56 1.06
C THR A 287 26.87 -12.40 2.34
N ALA A 288 26.44 -12.99 3.47
CA ALA A 288 27.19 -12.99 4.73
C ALA A 288 28.57 -13.61 4.58
N ARG A 289 28.67 -14.75 3.88
CA ARG A 289 29.98 -15.40 3.58
C ARG A 289 30.89 -14.50 2.71
N ASN A 290 30.34 -13.83 1.72
CA ASN A 290 31.10 -12.89 0.89
C ASN A 290 31.59 -11.70 1.73
N MET A 291 30.73 -11.13 2.58
CA MET A 291 31.09 -10.01 3.46
C MET A 291 32.12 -10.41 4.52
N GLN A 292 32.17 -11.67 4.95
CA GLN A 292 33.20 -12.18 5.84
C GLN A 292 34.62 -12.01 5.24
N SER A 293 34.76 -12.24 3.95
CA SER A 293 36.07 -12.04 3.26
C SER A 293 36.39 -10.57 3.10
N LEU A 294 35.37 -9.71 2.94
CA LEU A 294 35.51 -8.27 2.72
C LEU A 294 35.57 -7.45 4.01
N SER A 295 35.19 -8.03 5.16
CA SER A 295 35.20 -7.35 6.46
C SER A 295 36.59 -6.87 6.91
N ARG A 296 37.65 -7.49 6.40
CA ARG A 296 39.02 -7.06 6.63
C ARG A 296 39.37 -5.71 6.00
N TYR A 297 38.61 -5.31 4.99
CA TYR A 297 38.88 -4.10 4.20
C TYR A 297 37.95 -2.93 4.55
N SER A 298 36.80 -3.20 5.17
CA SER A 298 35.81 -2.18 5.52
C SER A 298 35.05 -2.55 6.78
N ARG A 299 35.00 -1.60 7.72
CA ARG A 299 34.18 -1.73 8.94
C ARG A 299 32.69 -1.85 8.60
N GLN A 300 32.24 -1.17 7.55
CA GLN A 300 30.86 -1.26 7.08
C GLN A 300 30.47 -2.68 6.68
N ASN A 301 31.37 -3.40 5.98
CA ASN A 301 31.11 -4.80 5.63
C ASN A 301 31.03 -5.72 6.85
N ALA A 302 31.76 -5.41 7.93
CA ALA A 302 31.66 -6.15 9.17
C ALA A 302 30.30 -5.93 9.86
N ILE A 303 29.83 -4.69 9.91
CA ILE A 303 28.52 -4.34 10.48
C ILE A 303 27.38 -4.97 9.66
N ASN A 304 27.42 -4.83 8.33
CA ASN A 304 26.39 -5.40 7.45
C ASN A 304 26.34 -6.93 7.57
N ARG A 305 27.49 -7.60 7.75
CA ARG A 305 27.56 -9.03 8.01
C ARG A 305 26.84 -9.37 9.32
N GLU A 306 27.12 -8.64 10.40
CA GLU A 306 26.52 -8.86 11.72
C GLU A 306 24.99 -8.75 11.64
N TRP A 307 24.46 -7.73 10.99
CA TRP A 307 23.02 -7.56 10.77
C TRP A 307 22.40 -8.71 9.96
N ILE A 308 23.09 -9.18 8.90
CA ILE A 308 22.61 -10.32 8.13
C ILE A 308 22.62 -11.61 8.98
N GLU A 309 23.64 -11.83 9.81
CA GLU A 309 23.72 -12.98 10.70
C GLU A 309 22.63 -12.95 11.78
N GLU A 310 22.33 -11.78 12.35
CA GLU A 310 21.20 -11.60 13.28
C GLU A 310 19.87 -11.91 12.59
N TYR A 311 19.63 -11.34 11.41
CA TYR A 311 18.43 -11.62 10.60
C TYR A 311 18.27 -13.11 10.30
N LEU A 312 19.34 -13.81 9.88
CA LEU A 312 19.31 -15.24 9.58
C LEU A 312 19.05 -16.08 10.84
N ASN A 313 19.68 -15.73 11.97
CA ASN A 313 19.46 -16.41 13.23
C ASN A 313 18.01 -16.32 13.68
N GLU A 314 17.42 -15.14 13.57
CA GLU A 314 16.02 -14.92 13.93
C GLU A 314 15.08 -15.65 12.97
N ALA A 315 15.30 -15.53 11.66
CA ALA A 315 14.49 -16.19 10.64
C ALA A 315 14.49 -17.73 10.82
N HIS A 316 15.65 -18.33 11.09
CA HIS A 316 15.77 -19.77 11.27
C HIS A 316 15.25 -20.24 12.63
N SER A 317 15.53 -19.51 13.72
CA SER A 317 15.13 -19.94 15.08
C SER A 317 13.61 -19.90 15.27
N GLN A 318 12.94 -18.93 14.66
CA GLN A 318 11.48 -18.73 14.79
C GLN A 318 10.68 -19.25 13.59
N GLY A 319 11.34 -19.78 12.56
CA GLY A 319 10.68 -20.24 11.34
C GLY A 319 9.93 -19.10 10.64
N LEU A 320 10.56 -17.93 10.54
CA LEU A 320 9.95 -16.75 9.97
C LEU A 320 9.99 -16.79 8.45
N LYS A 321 8.97 -16.21 7.82
CA LYS A 321 8.94 -16.04 6.36
C LYS A 321 9.64 -14.74 5.98
N SER A 322 10.69 -14.83 5.15
CA SER A 322 11.34 -13.66 4.57
C SER A 322 10.46 -13.07 3.48
N VAL A 323 10.22 -11.78 3.54
CA VAL A 323 9.42 -11.04 2.55
C VAL A 323 10.15 -9.76 2.16
N ARG A 324 9.74 -9.19 1.03
CA ARG A 324 10.11 -7.81 0.68
C ARG A 324 8.93 -6.91 0.96
N ALA A 325 9.18 -5.72 1.45
CA ALA A 325 8.15 -4.75 1.73
C ALA A 325 8.47 -3.40 1.10
N HIS A 326 7.44 -2.62 0.87
CA HIS A 326 7.55 -1.24 0.45
C HIS A 326 6.34 -0.47 0.92
N PHE A 327 6.51 0.82 1.20
CA PHE A 327 5.39 1.73 1.38
C PHE A 327 5.66 3.08 0.72
N ASN A 328 4.60 3.72 0.27
CA ASN A 328 4.65 5.05 -0.30
C ASN A 328 3.38 5.85 0.00
N VAL A 329 3.50 7.16 -0.13
CA VAL A 329 2.38 8.09 -0.03
C VAL A 329 2.22 8.80 -1.36
N MET A 330 1.08 8.62 -1.99
CA MET A 330 0.66 9.35 -3.17
C MET A 330 -0.38 10.39 -2.75
N ALA A 331 -0.02 11.66 -2.83
CA ALA A 331 -0.90 12.75 -2.48
C ALA A 331 -1.16 13.67 -3.68
N TRP A 332 -2.30 14.38 -3.66
CA TRP A 332 -2.69 15.26 -4.77
C TRP A 332 -3.45 16.48 -4.32
N SER A 333 -3.39 17.51 -5.15
CA SER A 333 -4.20 18.73 -5.07
C SER A 333 -4.32 19.37 -6.46
N ASP A 334 -5.40 20.05 -6.70
CA ASP A 334 -5.62 20.93 -7.86
C ASP A 334 -4.87 22.27 -7.72
N ASP A 335 -4.57 22.70 -6.47
CA ASP A 335 -3.80 23.91 -6.18
C ASP A 335 -2.29 23.60 -6.06
N ALA A 336 -1.49 24.29 -6.87
CA ALA A 336 -0.03 24.14 -6.87
C ALA A 336 0.63 24.60 -5.57
N GLU A 337 0.09 25.62 -4.89
CA GLU A 337 0.66 26.10 -3.62
C GLU A 337 0.27 25.16 -2.47
N GLU A 338 -0.95 24.60 -2.49
CA GLU A 338 -1.32 23.53 -1.56
C GLU A 338 -0.43 22.30 -1.76
N LEU A 339 -0.15 21.89 -2.99
CA LEU A 339 0.72 20.74 -3.27
C LEU A 339 2.13 20.93 -2.70
N LYS A 340 2.68 22.14 -2.73
CA LYS A 340 3.99 22.42 -2.09
C LYS A 340 3.93 22.22 -0.57
N ARG A 341 2.84 22.66 0.08
CA ARG A 341 2.62 22.42 1.52
C ARG A 341 2.52 20.95 1.81
N ILE A 342 1.72 20.20 1.03
CA ILE A 342 1.56 18.76 1.15
C ILE A 342 2.92 18.03 1.05
N LYS A 343 3.77 18.41 0.08
CA LYS A 343 5.12 17.83 -0.05
C LYS A 343 5.95 18.03 1.21
N ASN A 344 5.90 19.20 1.81
CA ASN A 344 6.63 19.49 3.04
C ASN A 344 6.04 18.73 4.23
N ASP A 345 4.72 18.64 4.31
CA ASP A 345 4.02 17.95 5.40
C ASP A 345 4.33 16.45 5.38
N VAL A 346 4.22 15.80 4.20
CA VAL A 346 4.58 14.38 4.05
C VAL A 346 6.04 14.14 4.40
N GLY A 347 6.95 14.96 3.88
CA GLY A 347 8.38 14.85 4.20
C GLY A 347 8.65 15.02 5.69
N SER A 348 7.99 15.97 6.36
CA SER A 348 8.13 16.19 7.80
C SER A 348 7.59 15.02 8.63
N GLN A 349 6.45 14.43 8.21
CA GLN A 349 5.90 13.26 8.89
C GLN A 349 6.83 12.04 8.75
N MET A 350 7.37 11.78 7.56
CA MET A 350 8.35 10.72 7.35
C MET A 350 9.62 10.94 8.20
N ALA A 351 10.11 12.17 8.26
CA ALA A 351 11.26 12.51 9.11
C ALA A 351 10.95 12.32 10.61
N SER A 352 9.73 12.63 11.07
CA SER A 352 9.31 12.42 12.46
C SER A 352 9.26 10.93 12.85
N MET A 353 9.05 10.04 11.86
CA MET A 353 9.11 8.58 12.03
C MET A 353 10.55 8.04 12.01
N GLY A 354 11.56 8.90 11.86
CA GLY A 354 12.95 8.49 11.69
C GLY A 354 13.30 8.00 10.28
N CYS A 355 12.41 8.19 9.31
CA CYS A 355 12.67 7.86 7.91
C CYS A 355 13.35 9.03 7.19
N VAL A 356 14.14 8.73 6.16
CA VAL A 356 14.70 9.73 5.25
C VAL A 356 13.72 9.90 4.08
N PRO A 357 12.97 11.02 4.00
CA PRO A 357 11.96 11.19 2.97
C PRO A 357 12.60 11.40 1.60
N ARG A 358 12.14 10.65 0.61
CA ARG A 358 12.53 10.85 -0.78
C ARG A 358 11.30 11.21 -1.61
N HIS A 359 11.41 12.31 -2.33
CA HIS A 359 10.39 12.76 -3.25
C HIS A 359 10.70 12.25 -4.66
N ASN A 360 9.88 11.31 -5.13
CA ASN A 360 10.05 10.68 -6.43
C ASN A 360 9.28 11.44 -7.51
N THR A 361 9.99 11.89 -8.54
CA THR A 361 9.38 12.51 -9.72
C THR A 361 9.44 11.58 -10.93
N THR A 362 10.56 10.93 -11.15
CA THR A 362 10.81 10.05 -12.30
C THR A 362 10.01 8.75 -12.21
N ASP A 363 9.91 8.19 -10.99
CA ASP A 363 9.26 6.90 -10.75
C ASP A 363 7.76 7.03 -10.46
N CYS A 364 7.27 8.27 -10.30
CA CYS A 364 5.88 8.55 -10.02
C CYS A 364 4.90 7.85 -10.99
N PRO A 365 5.10 7.88 -12.33
CA PRO A 365 4.26 7.16 -13.25
C PRO A 365 4.25 5.64 -13.02
N THR A 366 5.41 5.04 -12.80
CA THR A 366 5.55 3.59 -12.58
C THR A 366 4.80 3.17 -11.31
N LEU A 367 4.97 3.91 -10.22
CA LEU A 367 4.33 3.60 -8.95
C LEU A 367 2.82 3.91 -8.98
N PHE A 368 2.39 4.91 -9.75
CA PHE A 368 0.97 5.15 -10.02
C PHE A 368 0.33 3.96 -10.75
N TRP A 369 0.96 3.45 -11.82
CA TRP A 369 0.44 2.29 -12.54
C TRP A 369 0.43 1.02 -11.68
N ALA A 370 1.46 0.78 -10.88
CA ALA A 370 1.51 -0.32 -9.93
C ALA A 370 0.47 -0.20 -8.80
N GLY A 371 0.06 1.03 -8.46
CA GLY A 371 -0.98 1.31 -7.47
C GLY A 371 -2.41 1.06 -7.95
N ILE A 372 -2.64 0.81 -9.24
CA ILE A 372 -3.97 0.47 -9.74
C ILE A 372 -4.45 -0.81 -9.06
N PRO A 373 -5.70 -0.85 -8.54
CA PRO A 373 -6.29 -2.06 -7.99
C PRO A 373 -6.13 -3.25 -8.92
N GLY A 374 -5.44 -4.30 -8.47
CA GLY A 374 -5.16 -5.49 -9.29
C GLY A 374 -3.85 -5.46 -10.08
N ASN A 375 -3.07 -4.39 -10.05
CA ASN A 375 -1.81 -4.27 -10.80
C ASN A 375 -0.55 -4.24 -9.93
N ALA A 376 -0.63 -4.63 -8.67
CA ALA A 376 0.50 -4.59 -7.74
C ALA A 376 1.71 -5.44 -8.18
N ALA A 377 1.50 -6.42 -9.06
CA ALA A 377 2.57 -7.23 -9.63
C ALA A 377 3.50 -6.43 -10.57
N ASP A 378 3.10 -5.25 -11.04
CA ASP A 378 3.94 -4.33 -11.83
C ASP A 378 4.85 -3.45 -10.97
N PHE A 379 4.73 -3.51 -9.65
CA PHE A 379 5.59 -2.75 -8.77
C PHE A 379 7.07 -3.16 -8.99
N PRO A 380 8.01 -2.20 -9.11
CA PRO A 380 9.43 -2.50 -9.28
C PRO A 380 10.00 -3.08 -7.97
N ALA A 381 10.02 -4.40 -7.88
CA ALA A 381 10.43 -5.12 -6.68
C ALA A 381 11.89 -4.86 -6.25
N GLU A 382 12.73 -4.31 -7.13
CA GLU A 382 14.10 -3.89 -6.82
C GLU A 382 14.13 -2.71 -5.84
N GLU A 383 13.05 -1.92 -5.79
CA GLU A 383 12.91 -0.76 -4.89
C GLU A 383 12.28 -1.12 -3.54
N SER A 384 12.12 -2.41 -3.25
CA SER A 384 11.60 -2.90 -1.99
C SER A 384 12.71 -3.34 -1.04
N PHE A 385 12.47 -3.22 0.25
CA PHE A 385 13.40 -3.66 1.29
C PHE A 385 13.00 -5.03 1.85
N HIS A 386 14.00 -5.80 2.28
CA HIS A 386 13.78 -7.09 2.92
C HIS A 386 13.41 -6.92 4.39
N THR A 387 12.42 -7.68 4.82
CA THR A 387 12.04 -7.81 6.22
C THR A 387 11.60 -9.23 6.53
N CYS A 388 11.71 -9.63 7.78
CA CYS A 388 11.08 -10.85 8.29
C CYS A 388 9.68 -10.51 8.82
N LEU A 389 8.74 -11.41 8.65
CA LEU A 389 7.49 -11.37 9.40
C LEU A 389 7.81 -11.81 10.84
N LEU A 390 8.23 -10.84 11.64
CA LEU A 390 8.56 -11.02 13.04
C LEU A 390 7.28 -11.23 13.84
N TYR A 391 7.31 -12.23 14.67
CA TYR A 391 6.39 -12.37 15.79
C TYR A 391 7.09 -11.73 17.00
N THR A 392 6.90 -10.46 17.21
CA THR A 392 7.42 -9.79 18.41
C THR A 392 6.50 -10.12 19.58
N SER A 393 6.76 -11.24 20.25
CA SER A 393 6.15 -11.52 21.54
C SER A 393 7.02 -11.07 22.73
N ASP A 394 8.21 -10.54 22.46
CA ASP A 394 9.19 -10.16 23.47
C ASP A 394 9.84 -8.82 23.11
N ALA A 395 9.13 -7.73 23.33
CA ALA A 395 9.72 -6.39 23.41
C ALA A 395 9.13 -5.63 24.59
#